data_432c97216952a64864bbefd142523d2a
#
_entry.id   432c97216952a64864bbefd142523d2a
#
_cell.length_a   1.000
_cell.length_b   1.000
_cell.length_c   1.000
_cell.angle_alpha   90.00
_cell.angle_beta   90.00
_cell.angle_gamma   90.00
#
_symmetry.space_group_name_H-M   'P 1'
#
loop_
_entity.id
_entity.type
_entity.pdbx_description
1 polymer ?
#
loop_
_entity_poly.entity_id
_entity_poly.type
_entity_poly.pdbx_seq_one_letter_code
_entity_poly.pdbx_strand_id
1 'polypeptide(L)'
;MREEFRRSANRLREQLHRFYPQMLQLCSAADEPWLWDLIDLAPTPAHAALLREEHVQRVLKAHRIRRIKATEVLACLQARALPVAPGTAEAAQAHCGFLLPCLRVLAEQLQACSQQVGTLLRTMADEPSEGESPSDVAIVQSLPGVGRKMTAWLFAEAAQPLAERDYQVLRTHGGVAPVTKQSGKRRQVVMRHGCNPRLRHALYHMARVAMQRDAHFSGVYAALRAKGQRHGQALRNIGDRLLRILMAMLRHRTCYDASRIRREPVGQMGQKM
;
A
#
# COMPACT_ATOMS: atom_id res chain seq x y z
N MET A 1 -8.08 3.06 -11.69
CA MET A 1 -8.49 1.70 -11.32
C MET A 1 -8.53 1.47 -9.80
N ARG A 2 -7.42 1.50 -9.01
CA ARG A 2 -7.45 1.29 -7.54
C ARG A 2 -8.29 2.31 -6.78
N GLU A 3 -8.24 3.58 -7.16
CA GLU A 3 -9.07 4.62 -6.57
C GLU A 3 -10.55 4.41 -6.87
N GLU A 4 -10.88 3.97 -8.09
CA GLU A 4 -12.26 3.70 -8.48
C GLU A 4 -12.81 2.48 -7.74
N PHE A 5 -12.01 1.42 -7.60
CA PHE A 5 -12.35 0.28 -6.74
C PHE A 5 -12.70 0.73 -5.31
N ARG A 6 -11.85 1.55 -4.70
CA ARG A 6 -12.09 2.06 -3.34
C ARG A 6 -13.32 2.97 -3.26
N ARG A 7 -13.56 3.81 -4.28
CA ARG A 7 -14.78 4.65 -4.36
C ARG A 7 -16.03 3.79 -4.44
N SER A 8 -16.02 2.77 -5.29
CA SER A 8 -17.15 1.85 -5.45
C SER A 8 -17.41 1.04 -4.18
N ALA A 9 -16.35 0.54 -3.50
CA ALA A 9 -16.48 -0.12 -2.21
C ALA A 9 -17.05 0.81 -1.12
N ASN A 10 -16.61 2.07 -1.09
CA ASN A 10 -17.17 3.06 -0.16
C ASN A 10 -18.66 3.36 -0.45
N ARG A 11 -19.07 3.42 -1.73
CA ARG A 11 -20.48 3.56 -2.11
C ARG A 11 -21.31 2.34 -1.66
N LEU A 12 -20.78 1.11 -1.89
CA LEU A 12 -21.44 -0.10 -1.39
C LEU A 12 -21.59 -0.07 0.13
N ARG A 13 -20.51 0.26 0.84
CA ARG A 13 -20.55 0.43 2.29
C ARG A 13 -21.58 1.45 2.74
N GLU A 14 -21.70 2.58 2.06
CA GLU A 14 -22.70 3.60 2.37
C GLU A 14 -24.13 3.07 2.20
N GLN A 15 -24.41 2.32 1.13
CA GLN A 15 -25.72 1.71 0.95
C GLN A 15 -26.02 0.69 2.07
N LEU A 16 -25.08 -0.21 2.37
CA LEU A 16 -25.25 -1.20 3.43
C LEU A 16 -25.49 -0.55 4.80
N HIS A 17 -24.86 0.58 5.09
CA HIS A 17 -25.12 1.34 6.33
C HIS A 17 -26.57 1.79 6.47
N ARG A 18 -27.26 2.05 5.36
CA ARG A 18 -28.62 2.59 5.37
C ARG A 18 -29.69 1.55 5.69
N PHE A 19 -29.47 0.27 5.36
CA PHE A 19 -30.53 -0.75 5.54
C PHE A 19 -30.03 -2.10 6.06
N TYR A 20 -28.73 -2.41 5.88
CA TYR A 20 -28.19 -3.73 6.23
C TYR A 20 -26.80 -3.63 6.89
N PRO A 21 -26.66 -2.90 8.01
CA PRO A 21 -25.37 -2.67 8.67
C PRO A 21 -24.71 -3.94 9.20
N GLN A 22 -25.45 -5.04 9.37
CA GLN A 22 -24.93 -6.35 9.79
C GLN A 22 -23.85 -6.88 8.84
N MET A 23 -23.98 -6.64 7.52
CA MET A 23 -22.94 -6.99 6.53
C MET A 23 -21.61 -6.30 6.84
N LEU A 24 -21.64 -5.08 7.37
CA LEU A 24 -20.43 -4.32 7.69
C LEU A 24 -19.75 -4.75 8.99
N GLN A 25 -20.45 -5.49 9.86
CA GLN A 25 -19.83 -6.14 11.02
C GLN A 25 -18.92 -7.30 10.57
N LEU A 26 -19.24 -7.94 9.45
CA LEU A 26 -18.47 -9.04 8.87
C LEU A 26 -17.24 -8.53 8.09
N CYS A 27 -17.42 -7.46 7.31
CA CYS A 27 -16.36 -6.80 6.56
C CYS A 27 -16.61 -5.29 6.49
N SER A 28 -15.95 -4.53 7.34
CA SER A 28 -16.20 -3.09 7.53
C SER A 28 -15.88 -2.24 6.29
N ALA A 29 -14.98 -2.69 5.42
CA ALA A 29 -14.58 -1.99 4.21
C ALA A 29 -15.45 -2.31 2.99
N ALA A 30 -16.26 -3.38 3.06
CA ALA A 30 -17.11 -3.90 1.98
C ALA A 30 -16.34 -4.18 0.65
N ASP A 31 -15.06 -4.48 0.75
CA ASP A 31 -14.13 -4.63 -0.39
C ASP A 31 -13.65 -6.06 -0.63
N GLU A 32 -14.21 -7.04 0.09
CA GLU A 32 -13.84 -8.44 -0.04
C GLU A 32 -14.88 -9.24 -0.86
N PRO A 33 -14.44 -10.05 -1.85
CA PRO A 33 -15.34 -10.79 -2.74
C PRO A 33 -16.32 -11.74 -2.04
N TRP A 34 -15.89 -12.37 -0.94
CA TRP A 34 -16.77 -13.26 -0.19
C TRP A 34 -17.98 -12.52 0.42
N LEU A 35 -17.83 -11.25 0.80
CA LEU A 35 -18.95 -10.44 1.27
C LEU A 35 -19.92 -10.12 0.13
N TRP A 36 -19.40 -9.87 -1.09
CA TRP A 36 -20.25 -9.61 -2.26
C TRP A 36 -21.12 -10.82 -2.60
N ASP A 37 -20.56 -12.03 -2.48
CA ASP A 37 -21.31 -13.26 -2.69
C ASP A 37 -22.35 -13.50 -1.58
N LEU A 38 -22.09 -13.06 -0.35
CA LEU A 38 -23.10 -13.05 0.72
C LEU A 38 -24.22 -12.04 0.44
N ILE A 39 -23.89 -10.86 -0.12
CA ILE A 39 -24.90 -9.86 -0.50
C ILE A 39 -25.78 -10.38 -1.64
N ASP A 40 -25.21 -11.08 -2.64
CA ASP A 40 -26.01 -11.72 -3.69
C ASP A 40 -26.91 -12.82 -3.14
N LEU A 41 -26.40 -13.58 -2.19
CA LEU A 41 -27.14 -14.67 -1.55
C LEU A 41 -28.30 -14.17 -0.66
N ALA A 42 -28.06 -13.07 0.05
CA ALA A 42 -29.02 -12.42 0.93
C ALA A 42 -28.99 -10.90 0.76
N PRO A 43 -29.60 -10.37 -0.32
CA PRO A 43 -29.53 -8.95 -0.65
C PRO A 43 -30.29 -8.04 0.34
N THR A 44 -31.15 -8.61 1.19
CA THR A 44 -31.83 -7.89 2.27
C THR A 44 -31.88 -8.72 3.56
N PRO A 45 -32.14 -8.12 4.72
CA PRO A 45 -32.34 -8.85 5.97
C PRO A 45 -33.49 -9.89 5.90
N ALA A 46 -34.50 -9.64 5.07
CA ALA A 46 -35.59 -10.61 4.86
C ALA A 46 -35.10 -11.88 4.16
N HIS A 47 -34.21 -11.75 3.18
CA HIS A 47 -33.57 -12.91 2.52
C HIS A 47 -32.64 -13.64 3.49
N ALA A 48 -31.94 -12.91 4.37
CA ALA A 48 -31.05 -13.52 5.36
C ALA A 48 -31.81 -14.41 6.36
N ALA A 49 -33.07 -14.07 6.70
CA ALA A 49 -33.88 -14.87 7.57
C ALA A 49 -34.15 -16.28 7.00
N LEU A 50 -34.08 -16.45 5.68
CA LEU A 50 -34.29 -17.72 4.98
C LEU A 50 -32.99 -18.52 4.76
N LEU A 51 -31.84 -17.93 5.07
CA LEU A 51 -30.54 -18.60 4.90
C LEU A 51 -30.38 -19.75 5.90
N ARG A 52 -29.71 -20.80 5.41
CA ARG A 52 -29.23 -21.91 6.24
C ARG A 52 -27.69 -21.82 6.32
N GLU A 53 -27.12 -22.42 7.35
CA GLU A 53 -25.68 -22.48 7.58
C GLU A 53 -24.92 -23.02 6.37
N GLU A 54 -25.46 -24.03 5.69
CA GLU A 54 -24.87 -24.66 4.51
C GLU A 54 -24.60 -23.65 3.37
N HIS A 55 -25.48 -22.67 3.19
CA HIS A 55 -25.33 -21.64 2.17
C HIS A 55 -24.13 -20.75 2.48
N VAL A 56 -24.03 -20.29 3.73
CA VAL A 56 -22.90 -19.46 4.20
C VAL A 56 -21.61 -20.26 4.15
N GLN A 57 -21.62 -21.52 4.57
CA GLN A 57 -20.45 -22.39 4.56
C GLN A 57 -19.88 -22.58 3.16
N ARG A 58 -20.75 -22.71 2.13
CA ARG A 58 -20.31 -22.77 0.72
C ARG A 58 -19.54 -21.51 0.31
N VAL A 59 -20.06 -20.34 0.63
CA VAL A 59 -19.37 -19.06 0.33
C VAL A 59 -18.03 -18.98 1.04
N LEU A 60 -17.99 -19.24 2.35
CA LEU A 60 -16.74 -19.18 3.12
C LEU A 60 -15.70 -20.18 2.60
N LYS A 61 -16.12 -21.38 2.22
CA LYS A 61 -15.24 -22.42 1.64
C LYS A 61 -14.71 -22.00 0.27
N ALA A 62 -15.55 -21.46 -0.61
CA ALA A 62 -15.15 -20.98 -1.94
C ALA A 62 -14.07 -19.90 -1.87
N HIS A 63 -14.17 -19.00 -0.91
CA HIS A 63 -13.21 -17.93 -0.67
C HIS A 63 -12.10 -18.26 0.35
N ARG A 64 -12.04 -19.52 0.82
CA ARG A 64 -11.04 -19.98 1.82
C ARG A 64 -11.01 -19.15 3.10
N ILE A 65 -12.14 -18.61 3.51
CA ILE A 65 -12.28 -17.83 4.75
C ILE A 65 -12.33 -18.81 5.93
N ARG A 66 -11.33 -18.69 6.83
CA ARG A 66 -11.20 -19.54 8.03
C ARG A 66 -11.26 -18.74 9.33
N ARG A 67 -11.29 -17.41 9.25
CA ARG A 67 -11.24 -16.50 10.41
C ARG A 67 -12.56 -16.34 11.13
N ILE A 68 -13.67 -16.78 10.51
CA ILE A 68 -15.03 -16.66 11.04
C ILE A 68 -15.80 -17.95 10.70
N LYS A 69 -16.68 -18.40 11.60
CA LYS A 69 -17.51 -19.59 11.40
C LYS A 69 -18.82 -19.24 10.69
N ALA A 70 -19.37 -20.21 9.94
CA ALA A 70 -20.64 -20.01 9.23
C ALA A 70 -21.81 -19.69 10.18
N THR A 71 -21.82 -20.30 11.36
CA THR A 71 -22.79 -20.03 12.43
C THR A 71 -22.74 -18.58 12.92
N GLU A 72 -21.55 -18.02 13.08
CA GLU A 72 -21.33 -16.63 13.50
C GLU A 72 -21.81 -15.65 12.42
N VAL A 73 -21.48 -15.93 11.16
CA VAL A 73 -21.94 -15.14 10.01
C VAL A 73 -23.46 -15.16 9.93
N LEU A 74 -24.07 -16.35 10.02
CA LEU A 74 -25.52 -16.50 9.95
C LEU A 74 -26.21 -15.74 11.09
N ALA A 75 -25.73 -15.90 12.32
CA ALA A 75 -26.26 -15.18 13.47
C ALA A 75 -26.16 -13.66 13.31
N CYS A 76 -25.05 -13.17 12.75
CA CYS A 76 -24.87 -11.75 12.46
C CYS A 76 -25.87 -11.25 11.41
N LEU A 77 -26.06 -11.98 10.32
CA LEU A 77 -26.97 -11.60 9.23
C LEU A 77 -28.45 -11.65 9.66
N GLN A 78 -28.83 -12.59 10.54
CA GLN A 78 -30.17 -12.76 11.08
C GLN A 78 -30.44 -11.90 12.32
N ALA A 79 -29.46 -11.11 12.77
CA ALA A 79 -29.66 -10.15 13.84
C ALA A 79 -30.75 -9.12 13.47
N ARG A 80 -31.33 -8.49 14.51
CA ARG A 80 -32.45 -7.53 14.35
C ARG A 80 -32.17 -6.54 13.22
N ALA A 81 -33.04 -6.52 12.22
CA ALA A 81 -32.97 -5.61 11.10
C ALA A 81 -33.12 -4.14 11.53
N LEU A 82 -32.44 -3.25 10.87
CA LEU A 82 -32.64 -1.81 11.04
C LEU A 82 -34.04 -1.43 10.50
N PRO A 83 -34.91 -0.78 11.30
CA PRO A 83 -36.16 -0.28 10.79
C PRO A 83 -35.89 0.90 9.84
N VAL A 84 -36.35 0.77 8.61
CA VAL A 84 -36.18 1.78 7.56
C VAL A 84 -37.53 2.12 6.94
N ALA A 85 -37.64 3.30 6.35
CA ALA A 85 -38.84 3.72 5.63
C ALA A 85 -39.11 2.79 4.43
N PRO A 86 -40.38 2.57 4.06
CA PRO A 86 -40.73 1.80 2.87
C PRO A 86 -40.02 2.29 1.62
N GLY A 87 -39.56 1.36 0.77
CA GLY A 87 -38.78 1.68 -0.44
C GLY A 87 -37.29 1.89 -0.23
N THR A 88 -36.83 2.12 1.02
CA THR A 88 -35.39 2.37 1.29
C THR A 88 -34.54 1.12 1.05
N ALA A 89 -34.99 -0.03 1.53
CA ALA A 89 -34.25 -1.29 1.37
C ALA A 89 -34.19 -1.71 -0.11
N GLU A 90 -35.31 -1.58 -0.83
CA GLU A 90 -35.43 -1.92 -2.25
C GLU A 90 -34.54 -1.02 -3.12
N ALA A 91 -34.56 0.28 -2.89
CA ALA A 91 -33.73 1.23 -3.62
C ALA A 91 -32.23 0.99 -3.34
N ALA A 92 -31.85 0.74 -2.08
CA ALA A 92 -30.47 0.45 -1.70
C ALA A 92 -30.01 -0.91 -2.26
N GLN A 93 -30.86 -1.94 -2.23
CA GLN A 93 -30.61 -3.24 -2.85
C GLN A 93 -30.36 -3.11 -4.37
N ALA A 94 -31.21 -2.37 -5.09
CA ALA A 94 -31.04 -2.14 -6.52
C ALA A 94 -29.70 -1.46 -6.81
N HIS A 95 -29.30 -0.48 -5.99
CA HIS A 95 -27.99 0.18 -6.12
C HIS A 95 -26.83 -0.76 -5.79
N CYS A 96 -26.94 -1.62 -4.78
CA CYS A 96 -25.94 -2.65 -4.50
C CYS A 96 -25.80 -3.61 -5.69
N GLY A 97 -26.92 -4.04 -6.28
CA GLY A 97 -26.93 -4.89 -7.50
C GLY A 97 -26.19 -4.28 -8.69
N PHE A 98 -26.19 -2.95 -8.81
CA PHE A 98 -25.37 -2.24 -9.81
C PHE A 98 -23.89 -2.17 -9.41
N LEU A 99 -23.58 -1.94 -8.14
CA LEU A 99 -22.19 -1.76 -7.67
C LEU A 99 -21.39 -3.06 -7.64
N LEU A 100 -22.03 -4.20 -7.32
CA LEU A 100 -21.34 -5.49 -7.17
C LEU A 100 -20.64 -5.96 -8.45
N PRO A 101 -21.29 -5.97 -9.64
CA PRO A 101 -20.61 -6.30 -10.89
C PRO A 101 -19.44 -5.39 -11.19
N CYS A 102 -19.59 -4.08 -10.95
CA CYS A 102 -18.50 -3.11 -11.14
C CYS A 102 -17.30 -3.43 -10.23
N LEU A 103 -17.55 -3.76 -8.96
CA LEU A 103 -16.50 -4.14 -8.01
C LEU A 103 -15.78 -5.41 -8.43
N ARG A 104 -16.51 -6.43 -8.92
CA ARG A 104 -15.92 -7.69 -9.41
C ARG A 104 -14.98 -7.43 -10.58
N VAL A 105 -15.45 -6.70 -11.60
CA VAL A 105 -14.62 -6.35 -12.77
C VAL A 105 -13.37 -5.58 -12.33
N LEU A 106 -13.51 -4.58 -11.47
CA LEU A 106 -12.37 -3.81 -10.96
C LEU A 106 -11.38 -4.67 -10.15
N ALA A 107 -11.87 -5.61 -9.34
CA ALA A 107 -11.03 -6.53 -8.59
C ALA A 107 -10.24 -7.47 -9.50
N GLU A 108 -10.89 -8.06 -10.49
CA GLU A 108 -10.27 -8.93 -11.51
C GLU A 108 -9.19 -8.19 -12.29
N GLN A 109 -9.49 -6.99 -12.77
CA GLN A 109 -8.53 -6.16 -13.50
C GLN A 109 -7.33 -5.74 -12.64
N LEU A 110 -7.55 -5.42 -11.35
CA LEU A 110 -6.47 -5.14 -10.41
C LEU A 110 -5.59 -6.36 -10.16
N GLN A 111 -6.18 -7.54 -10.07
CA GLN A 111 -5.45 -8.79 -9.92
C GLN A 111 -4.63 -9.11 -11.17
N ALA A 112 -5.23 -9.03 -12.36
CA ALA A 112 -4.56 -9.26 -13.63
C ALA A 112 -3.37 -8.30 -13.83
N CYS A 113 -3.57 -7.01 -13.60
CA CYS A 113 -2.52 -6.01 -13.65
C CYS A 113 -1.38 -6.33 -12.64
N SER A 114 -1.72 -6.74 -11.41
CA SER A 114 -0.72 -7.12 -10.41
C SER A 114 0.09 -8.36 -10.82
N GLN A 115 -0.54 -9.32 -11.49
CA GLN A 115 0.13 -10.51 -12.04
C GLN A 115 1.06 -10.15 -13.18
N GLN A 116 0.60 -9.31 -14.13
CA GLN A 116 1.42 -8.83 -15.26
C GLN A 116 2.67 -8.08 -14.78
N VAL A 117 2.49 -7.14 -13.83
CA VAL A 117 3.62 -6.44 -13.20
C VAL A 117 4.58 -7.43 -12.52
N GLY A 118 4.04 -8.43 -11.81
CA GLY A 118 4.87 -9.46 -11.18
C GLY A 118 5.65 -10.32 -12.18
N THR A 119 5.08 -10.59 -13.35
CA THR A 119 5.76 -11.33 -14.44
C THR A 119 6.86 -10.46 -15.06
N LEU A 120 6.55 -9.21 -15.43
CA LEU A 120 7.55 -8.29 -15.99
C LEU A 120 8.75 -8.10 -15.05
N LEU A 121 8.51 -7.91 -13.74
CA LEU A 121 9.59 -7.76 -12.78
C LEU A 121 10.44 -9.03 -12.66
N ARG A 122 9.86 -10.22 -12.81
CA ARG A 122 10.62 -11.47 -12.83
C ARG A 122 11.49 -11.56 -14.07
N THR A 123 10.92 -11.36 -15.26
CA THR A 123 11.68 -11.35 -16.51
C THR A 123 12.86 -10.36 -16.45
N MET A 124 12.65 -9.16 -15.88
CA MET A 124 13.72 -8.17 -15.70
C MET A 124 14.74 -8.56 -14.61
N ALA A 125 14.38 -9.45 -13.68
CA ALA A 125 15.27 -9.91 -12.62
C ALA A 125 16.12 -11.12 -13.04
N ASP A 126 15.56 -11.98 -13.91
CA ASP A 126 16.12 -13.29 -14.29
C ASP A 126 17.25 -13.21 -15.35
N GLU A 127 17.77 -12.04 -15.65
CA GLU A 127 18.79 -11.80 -16.66
C GLU A 127 20.26 -11.79 -16.19
N PRO A 128 20.77 -12.55 -15.23
CA PRO A 128 22.20 -12.80 -15.22
C PRO A 128 22.53 -14.25 -15.53
N SER A 129 23.24 -14.48 -16.64
CA SER A 129 24.07 -15.66 -16.86
C SER A 129 25.09 -15.81 -15.75
N GLU A 130 25.56 -17.03 -15.47
CA GLU A 130 26.60 -17.27 -14.46
C GLU A 130 27.81 -16.35 -14.67
N GLY A 131 28.13 -15.52 -13.67
CA GLY A 131 29.22 -14.54 -13.69
C GLY A 131 28.81 -13.10 -13.97
N GLU A 132 27.57 -12.78 -14.28
CA GLU A 132 27.09 -11.42 -14.53
C GLU A 132 26.64 -10.71 -13.25
N SER A 133 26.81 -9.39 -13.25
CA SER A 133 26.38 -8.51 -12.18
C SER A 133 24.86 -8.56 -12.00
N PRO A 134 24.31 -8.45 -10.76
CA PRO A 134 22.88 -8.48 -10.53
C PRO A 134 22.13 -7.42 -11.32
N SER A 135 20.92 -7.74 -11.81
CA SER A 135 20.06 -6.80 -12.52
C SER A 135 19.63 -5.63 -11.61
N ASP A 136 19.27 -4.50 -12.22
CA ASP A 136 18.74 -3.35 -11.47
C ASP A 136 17.54 -3.71 -10.60
N VAL A 137 16.68 -4.61 -11.09
CA VAL A 137 15.51 -5.09 -10.35
C VAL A 137 15.94 -5.88 -9.12
N ALA A 138 16.90 -6.80 -9.26
CA ALA A 138 17.45 -7.58 -8.16
C ALA A 138 18.11 -6.67 -7.11
N ILE A 139 18.90 -5.70 -7.55
CA ILE A 139 19.53 -4.70 -6.68
C ILE A 139 18.46 -3.92 -5.90
N VAL A 140 17.45 -3.37 -6.57
CA VAL A 140 16.37 -2.60 -5.94
C VAL A 140 15.60 -3.45 -4.93
N GLN A 141 15.29 -4.71 -5.27
CA GLN A 141 14.53 -5.62 -4.38
C GLN A 141 15.32 -6.09 -3.16
N SER A 142 16.64 -6.04 -3.21
CA SER A 142 17.50 -6.39 -2.07
C SER A 142 17.44 -5.37 -0.92
N LEU A 143 16.96 -4.14 -1.18
CA LEU A 143 16.84 -3.10 -0.16
C LEU A 143 15.76 -3.44 0.88
N PRO A 144 16.01 -3.15 2.18
CA PRO A 144 15.01 -3.33 3.21
C PRO A 144 13.80 -2.44 2.95
N GLY A 145 12.60 -3.03 3.02
CA GLY A 145 11.34 -2.32 2.77
C GLY A 145 10.91 -2.25 1.31
N VAL A 146 11.68 -2.81 0.39
CA VAL A 146 11.37 -2.84 -1.04
C VAL A 146 10.87 -4.21 -1.45
N GLY A 147 9.57 -4.33 -1.70
CA GLY A 147 8.96 -5.50 -2.31
C GLY A 147 8.53 -5.23 -3.74
N ARG A 148 7.96 -6.22 -4.43
CA ARG A 148 7.53 -6.13 -5.84
C ARG A 148 6.75 -4.86 -6.19
N LYS A 149 5.77 -4.47 -5.38
CA LYS A 149 4.97 -3.25 -5.61
C LYS A 149 5.81 -1.98 -5.55
N MET A 150 6.74 -1.91 -4.60
CA MET A 150 7.63 -0.78 -4.43
C MET A 150 8.61 -0.68 -5.60
N THR A 151 9.19 -1.80 -6.02
CA THR A 151 10.04 -1.89 -7.20
C THR A 151 9.32 -1.37 -8.43
N ALA A 152 8.09 -1.86 -8.70
CA ALA A 152 7.28 -1.38 -9.81
C ALA A 152 7.04 0.14 -9.76
N TRP A 153 6.75 0.69 -8.58
CA TRP A 153 6.55 2.13 -8.42
C TRP A 153 7.84 2.94 -8.66
N LEU A 154 8.98 2.47 -8.18
CA LEU A 154 10.27 3.13 -8.42
C LEU A 154 10.59 3.17 -9.90
N PHE A 155 10.44 2.04 -10.61
CA PHE A 155 10.70 2.00 -12.06
C PHE A 155 9.67 2.78 -12.87
N ALA A 156 8.40 2.83 -12.47
CA ALA A 156 7.37 3.58 -13.18
C ALA A 156 7.48 5.11 -12.98
N GLU A 157 7.78 5.56 -11.75
CA GLU A 157 7.72 6.98 -11.40
C GLU A 157 9.11 7.65 -11.41
N ALA A 158 10.19 6.87 -11.49
CA ALA A 158 11.57 7.36 -11.43
C ALA A 158 12.49 6.68 -12.45
N ALA A 159 11.96 6.22 -13.59
CA ALA A 159 12.71 5.48 -14.60
C ALA A 159 13.99 6.23 -15.05
N GLN A 160 13.86 7.49 -15.45
CA GLN A 160 14.97 8.29 -15.92
C GLN A 160 16.07 8.51 -14.86
N PRO A 161 15.80 9.05 -13.66
CA PRO A 161 16.85 9.24 -12.66
C PRO A 161 17.46 7.92 -12.15
N LEU A 162 16.73 6.79 -12.23
CA LEU A 162 17.31 5.48 -11.94
C LEU A 162 18.27 5.04 -13.05
N ALA A 163 17.91 5.19 -14.32
CA ALA A 163 18.75 4.84 -15.45
C ALA A 163 20.04 5.70 -15.50
N GLU A 164 19.91 7.00 -15.28
CA GLU A 164 21.01 7.96 -15.25
C GLU A 164 21.83 7.92 -13.95
N ARG A 165 21.40 7.15 -12.94
CA ARG A 165 22.00 7.09 -11.60
C ARG A 165 22.08 8.47 -10.94
N ASP A 166 21.10 9.35 -11.23
CA ASP A 166 21.08 10.71 -10.69
C ASP A 166 20.34 10.76 -9.35
N TYR A 167 21.14 10.75 -8.29
CA TYR A 167 20.64 10.89 -6.92
C TYR A 167 19.95 12.24 -6.67
N GLN A 168 20.46 13.34 -7.23
CA GLN A 168 19.94 14.68 -6.94
C GLN A 168 18.57 14.88 -7.57
N VAL A 169 18.38 14.44 -8.81
CA VAL A 169 17.08 14.44 -9.48
C VAL A 169 16.11 13.52 -8.73
N LEU A 170 16.53 12.30 -8.38
CA LEU A 170 15.67 11.33 -7.70
C LEU A 170 15.18 11.83 -6.33
N ARG A 171 16.07 12.38 -5.49
CA ARG A 171 15.71 12.90 -4.17
C ARG A 171 14.81 14.12 -4.24
N THR A 172 14.99 14.96 -5.25
CA THR A 172 14.17 16.15 -5.51
C THR A 172 12.79 15.73 -5.99
N HIS A 173 12.72 14.83 -6.97
CA HIS A 173 11.50 14.29 -7.54
C HIS A 173 10.69 13.51 -6.49
N GLY A 174 11.36 12.75 -5.64
CA GLY A 174 10.75 12.00 -4.52
C GLY A 174 10.35 12.86 -3.31
N GLY A 175 10.65 14.15 -3.32
CA GLY A 175 10.26 15.09 -2.26
C GLY A 175 10.97 14.86 -0.92
N VAL A 176 12.07 14.11 -0.90
CA VAL A 176 12.89 13.90 0.31
C VAL A 176 13.95 14.99 0.48
N ALA A 177 14.35 15.66 -0.60
CA ALA A 177 15.23 16.83 -0.54
C ALA A 177 14.51 18.00 0.17
N PRO A 178 15.06 18.55 1.26
CA PRO A 178 14.46 19.69 1.94
C PRO A 178 14.56 20.96 1.07
N VAL A 179 13.68 21.93 1.38
CA VAL A 179 13.73 23.27 0.79
C VAL A 179 14.08 24.26 1.88
N THR A 180 15.11 25.06 1.65
CA THR A 180 15.43 26.19 2.52
C THR A 180 14.62 27.41 2.11
N LYS A 181 13.78 27.94 3.00
CA LYS A 181 13.15 29.27 2.87
C LYS A 181 13.95 30.24 3.70
N GLN A 182 14.39 31.32 3.08
CA GLN A 182 15.13 32.38 3.77
C GLN A 182 14.43 33.71 3.48
N SER A 183 14.15 34.46 4.53
CA SER A 183 13.63 35.83 4.47
C SER A 183 14.38 36.67 5.48
N GLY A 184 15.23 37.57 4.98
CA GLY A 184 16.14 38.34 5.82
C GLY A 184 17.03 37.44 6.67
N LYS A 185 17.03 37.63 7.98
CA LYS A 185 17.81 36.85 8.95
C LYS A 185 17.19 35.49 9.31
N ARG A 186 15.91 35.23 8.92
CA ARG A 186 15.20 33.98 9.24
C ARG A 186 15.45 32.94 8.17
N ARG A 187 16.09 31.84 8.55
CA ARG A 187 16.30 30.65 7.70
C ARG A 187 15.49 29.48 8.26
N GLN A 188 14.61 28.88 7.44
CA GLN A 188 13.77 27.75 7.82
C GLN A 188 13.89 26.63 6.78
N VAL A 189 14.09 25.39 7.23
CA VAL A 189 14.07 24.21 6.39
C VAL A 189 12.67 23.61 6.41
N VAL A 190 12.04 23.52 5.23
CA VAL A 190 10.66 23.03 5.08
C VAL A 190 10.60 21.82 4.15
N MET A 191 9.50 21.10 4.22
CA MET A 191 9.24 19.98 3.32
C MET A 191 9.03 20.49 1.88
N ARG A 192 9.60 19.79 0.90
CA ARG A 192 9.36 20.05 -0.52
C ARG A 192 7.95 19.61 -0.90
N HIS A 193 7.15 20.52 -1.43
CA HIS A 193 5.82 20.21 -1.97
C HIS A 193 5.84 19.94 -3.49
N GLY A 194 6.69 20.64 -4.24
CA GLY A 194 6.91 20.41 -5.67
C GLY A 194 7.69 19.12 -5.93
N CYS A 195 7.00 18.00 -5.96
CA CYS A 195 7.56 16.66 -6.18
C CYS A 195 6.48 15.73 -6.76
N ASN A 196 6.86 14.55 -7.21
CA ASN A 196 5.92 13.50 -7.60
C ASN A 196 5.23 12.92 -6.34
N PRO A 197 3.90 13.10 -6.16
CA PRO A 197 3.21 12.64 -4.95
C PRO A 197 3.23 11.11 -4.78
N ARG A 198 3.21 10.36 -5.90
CA ARG A 198 3.22 8.88 -5.88
C ARG A 198 4.59 8.37 -5.43
N LEU A 199 5.66 8.93 -6.00
CA LEU A 199 7.03 8.60 -5.60
C LEU A 199 7.29 8.97 -4.14
N ARG A 200 6.85 10.15 -3.69
CA ARG A 200 6.95 10.55 -2.28
C ARG A 200 6.25 9.57 -1.35
N HIS A 201 5.04 9.12 -1.71
CA HIS A 201 4.29 8.15 -0.94
C HIS A 201 5.00 6.79 -0.88
N ALA A 202 5.54 6.34 -2.02
CA ALA A 202 6.34 5.13 -2.11
C ALA A 202 7.56 5.19 -1.19
N LEU A 203 8.33 6.28 -1.24
CA LEU A 203 9.52 6.49 -0.40
C LEU A 203 9.18 6.57 1.09
N TYR A 204 8.05 7.17 1.44
CA TYR A 204 7.56 7.16 2.82
C TYR A 204 7.30 5.74 3.33
N HIS A 205 6.63 4.91 2.55
CA HIS A 205 6.38 3.51 2.92
C HIS A 205 7.65 2.69 2.96
N MET A 206 8.56 2.86 2.01
CA MET A 206 9.87 2.22 2.00
C MET A 206 10.64 2.54 3.29
N ALA A 207 10.75 3.82 3.64
CA ALA A 207 11.42 4.26 4.86
C ALA A 207 10.77 3.71 6.14
N ARG A 208 9.43 3.65 6.17
CA ARG A 208 8.69 3.08 7.30
C ARG A 208 8.95 1.60 7.48
N VAL A 209 8.93 0.83 6.40
CA VAL A 209 9.17 -0.61 6.47
C VAL A 209 10.63 -0.91 6.78
N ALA A 210 11.58 -0.16 6.18
CA ALA A 210 12.99 -0.29 6.52
C ALA A 210 13.25 -0.03 8.01
N MET A 211 12.68 1.05 8.56
CA MET A 211 12.75 1.35 10.01
C MET A 211 12.20 0.20 10.87
N GLN A 212 11.14 -0.47 10.44
CA GLN A 212 10.52 -1.54 11.21
C GLN A 212 11.27 -2.88 11.13
N ARG A 213 11.97 -3.15 10.03
CA ARG A 213 12.56 -4.47 9.74
C ARG A 213 14.08 -4.52 9.80
N ASP A 214 14.74 -3.38 9.74
CA ASP A 214 16.20 -3.30 9.75
C ASP A 214 16.69 -2.55 11.00
N ALA A 215 17.57 -3.18 11.79
CA ALA A 215 18.07 -2.65 13.03
C ALA A 215 18.87 -1.34 12.86
N HIS A 216 19.61 -1.16 11.74
CA HIS A 216 20.32 0.07 11.44
C HIS A 216 19.34 1.24 11.25
N PHE A 217 18.31 1.07 10.42
CA PHE A 217 17.33 2.13 10.17
C PHE A 217 16.44 2.40 11.40
N SER A 218 16.17 1.40 12.22
CA SER A 218 15.52 1.58 13.52
C SER A 218 16.36 2.47 14.45
N GLY A 219 17.66 2.21 14.56
CA GLY A 219 18.59 3.02 15.33
C GLY A 219 18.71 4.45 14.80
N VAL A 220 18.80 4.62 13.47
CA VAL A 220 18.79 5.95 12.84
C VAL A 220 17.52 6.72 13.16
N TYR A 221 16.36 6.06 13.09
CA TYR A 221 15.08 6.68 13.44
C TYR A 221 15.07 7.15 14.90
N ALA A 222 15.46 6.29 15.85
CA ALA A 222 15.52 6.62 17.26
C ALA A 222 16.44 7.84 17.52
N ALA A 223 17.61 7.86 16.91
CA ALA A 223 18.56 8.99 17.03
C ALA A 223 17.99 10.30 16.47
N LEU A 224 17.27 10.27 15.34
CA LEU A 224 16.61 11.43 14.75
C LEU A 224 15.46 11.94 15.64
N ARG A 225 14.68 11.03 16.24
CA ARG A 225 13.61 11.37 17.18
C ARG A 225 14.18 11.99 18.48
N ALA A 226 15.28 11.46 19.00
CA ALA A 226 15.97 12.02 20.16
C ALA A 226 16.48 13.45 19.89
N LYS A 227 16.85 13.77 18.64
CA LYS A 227 17.20 15.13 18.20
C LYS A 227 15.97 16.05 17.99
N GLY A 228 14.77 15.65 18.40
CA GLY A 228 13.54 16.45 18.30
C GLY A 228 12.86 16.44 16.93
N GLN A 229 13.31 15.63 15.97
CA GLN A 229 12.65 15.58 14.68
C GLN A 229 11.25 14.95 14.78
N ARG A 230 10.27 15.52 14.06
CA ARG A 230 8.92 14.93 13.94
C ARG A 230 8.98 13.62 13.16
N HIS A 231 8.03 12.71 13.41
CA HIS A 231 7.93 11.39 12.75
C HIS A 231 8.14 11.46 11.23
N GLY A 232 7.35 12.27 10.52
CA GLY A 232 7.47 12.39 9.08
C GLY A 232 8.79 13.00 8.60
N GLN A 233 9.45 13.83 9.41
CA GLN A 233 10.78 14.37 9.09
C GLN A 233 11.85 13.28 9.24
N ALA A 234 11.81 12.49 10.30
CA ALA A 234 12.72 11.38 10.50
C ALA A 234 12.60 10.33 9.39
N LEU A 235 11.37 9.99 8.98
CA LEU A 235 11.15 9.07 7.84
C LEU A 235 11.65 9.63 6.51
N ARG A 236 11.51 10.93 6.24
CA ARG A 236 12.10 11.54 5.04
C ARG A 236 13.63 11.44 5.02
N ASN A 237 14.28 11.64 6.17
CA ASN A 237 15.73 11.48 6.29
C ASN A 237 16.15 10.02 6.05
N ILE A 238 15.38 9.05 6.53
CA ILE A 238 15.62 7.62 6.22
C ILE A 238 15.42 7.36 4.74
N GLY A 239 14.35 7.90 4.13
CA GLY A 239 14.09 7.78 2.69
C GLY A 239 15.23 8.36 1.84
N ASP A 240 15.74 9.54 2.20
CA ASP A 240 16.89 10.15 1.51
C ASP A 240 18.16 9.30 1.65
N ARG A 241 18.39 8.70 2.83
CA ARG A 241 19.51 7.78 3.05
C ARG A 241 19.37 6.50 2.24
N LEU A 242 18.17 5.91 2.18
CA LEU A 242 17.87 4.73 1.37
C LEU A 242 18.12 5.01 -0.12
N LEU A 243 17.70 6.17 -0.64
CA LEU A 243 17.98 6.56 -2.02
C LEU A 243 19.48 6.69 -2.30
N ARG A 244 20.25 7.23 -1.36
CA ARG A 244 21.71 7.35 -1.50
C ARG A 244 22.36 5.96 -1.57
N ILE A 245 21.94 5.06 -0.69
CA ILE A 245 22.40 3.66 -0.68
C ILE A 245 22.02 2.99 -2.01
N LEU A 246 20.76 3.12 -2.44
CA LEU A 246 20.30 2.58 -3.71
C LEU A 246 21.16 3.04 -4.88
N MET A 247 21.45 4.34 -4.97
CA MET A 247 22.30 4.86 -6.04
C MET A 247 23.73 4.31 -6.01
N ALA A 248 24.31 4.13 -4.83
CA ALA A 248 25.61 3.48 -4.67
C ALA A 248 25.56 2.02 -5.13
N MET A 249 24.55 1.26 -4.69
CA MET A 249 24.33 -0.14 -5.09
C MET A 249 24.19 -0.28 -6.61
N LEU A 250 23.39 0.57 -7.24
CA LEU A 250 23.18 0.57 -8.70
C LEU A 250 24.45 0.92 -9.48
N ARG A 251 25.26 1.87 -8.98
CA ARG A 251 26.54 2.23 -9.60
C ARG A 251 27.59 1.12 -9.51
N HIS A 252 27.64 0.45 -8.34
CA HIS A 252 28.58 -0.65 -8.08
C HIS A 252 28.07 -2.02 -8.46
N ARG A 253 26.81 -2.11 -8.96
CA ARG A 253 26.18 -3.38 -9.36
C ARG A 253 26.18 -4.41 -8.22
N THR A 254 25.86 -3.98 -7.00
CA THR A 254 25.88 -4.83 -5.79
C THR A 254 24.53 -4.83 -5.09
N CYS A 255 24.12 -5.98 -4.54
CA CYS A 255 22.96 -6.08 -3.67
C CYS A 255 23.22 -5.44 -2.30
N TYR A 256 22.13 -5.17 -1.55
CA TYR A 256 22.20 -4.62 -0.21
C TYR A 256 22.91 -5.57 0.75
N ASP A 257 23.86 -5.00 1.48
CA ASP A 257 24.59 -5.69 2.54
C ASP A 257 24.60 -4.83 3.80
N ALA A 258 23.88 -5.28 4.82
CA ALA A 258 23.76 -4.58 6.11
C ALA A 258 25.12 -4.42 6.83
N SER A 259 26.08 -5.30 6.59
CA SER A 259 27.40 -5.26 7.22
C SER A 259 28.24 -4.05 6.75
N ARG A 260 28.07 -3.65 5.49
CA ARG A 260 28.80 -2.52 4.89
C ARG A 260 28.29 -1.17 5.43
N ILE A 261 27.00 -1.08 5.76
CA ILE A 261 26.37 0.18 6.18
C ILE A 261 26.66 0.50 7.65
N ARG A 262 26.89 -0.51 8.49
CA ARG A 262 27.23 -0.31 9.92
C ARG A 262 28.56 0.39 10.16
N ARG A 263 29.40 0.54 9.14
CA ARG A 263 30.73 1.18 9.24
C ARG A 263 30.71 2.70 9.10
N GLU A 264 29.61 3.33 8.67
CA GLU A 264 29.51 4.78 8.65
C GLU A 264 29.05 5.32 10.03
N PRO A 265 29.86 6.16 10.71
CA PRO A 265 29.47 6.76 11.96
C PRO A 265 28.30 7.73 11.75
N VAL A 266 27.28 7.62 12.62
CA VAL A 266 26.03 8.43 12.62
C VAL A 266 26.27 9.95 12.78
N GLY A 267 27.53 10.41 12.82
CA GLY A 267 27.93 11.74 13.28
C GLY A 267 28.37 12.79 12.27
N GLN A 268 28.60 12.50 10.98
CA GLN A 268 29.26 13.47 10.08
C GLN A 268 28.53 13.79 8.78
N MET A 269 27.27 14.20 8.81
CA MET A 269 26.59 14.74 7.62
C MET A 269 25.66 15.92 7.92
N GLY A 270 26.10 16.83 8.75
CA GLY A 270 25.37 18.07 9.04
C GLY A 270 26.13 19.37 8.78
N GLN A 271 27.38 19.30 8.31
CA GLN A 271 28.19 20.51 8.08
C GLN A 271 29.03 20.37 6.80
N LYS A 272 28.42 20.59 5.65
CA LYS A 272 29.08 21.22 4.50
C LYS A 272 28.02 21.90 3.66
N MET A 273 27.98 23.21 3.85
CA MET A 273 27.43 24.34 3.06
C MET A 273 26.18 24.13 2.23
#